data_92579fcfa85fafd5bfc88a0864dfff45
#
_entry.id   92579fcfa85fafd5bfc88a0864dfff45
#
_cell.length_a   1.000
_cell.length_b   1.000
_cell.length_c   1.000
_cell.angle_alpha   90.00
_cell.angle_beta   90.00
_cell.angle_gamma   90.00
#
_symmetry.space_group_name_H-M   'P 1'
#
loop_
_entity.id
_entity.type
_entity.pdbx_description
1 polymer ?
#
loop_
_entity_poly.entity_id
_entity_poly.type
_entity_poly.pdbx_seq_one_letter_code
_entity_poly.pdbx_strand_id
1 'polypeptide(L)'
;SIQTLKGGTVALIAPNVRNTGSIITPDGTTHLTSASQVTLALQDGSLTQYQVEQGVLKGLVDNGGAIIAENGAIYLTAKAKNNLSKAVVNHSGVLEANRVSTNAKGEIILLGDMAVGETHVSGTLIAEGKNGQDGGFIETSAAKINILDGTKVSTLSKQGKTGNWIIDPTDFTISAGTAITTGSGIGATTLHNGLTSTNVTLQTV
;
A
#
# COMPACT_ATOMS: atom_id res chain seq x y z
N SER A 1 -18.25 -5.52 -7.42
CA SER A 1 -16.99 -5.05 -8.02
C SER A 1 -17.17 -3.65 -8.59
N ILE A 2 -16.08 -2.88 -8.60
CA ILE A 2 -15.97 -1.57 -9.24
C ILE A 2 -14.91 -1.71 -10.33
N GLN A 3 -15.20 -1.22 -11.54
CA GLN A 3 -14.25 -1.22 -12.64
C GLN A 3 -14.34 0.12 -13.38
N THR A 4 -13.18 0.74 -13.64
CA THR A 4 -13.09 1.95 -14.45
C THR A 4 -12.68 1.63 -15.89
N LEU A 5 -12.85 2.61 -16.77
CA LEU A 5 -12.14 2.64 -18.03
C LEU A 5 -10.64 2.89 -17.78
N LYS A 6 -9.82 2.66 -18.81
CA LYS A 6 -8.38 2.93 -18.80
C LYS A 6 -8.08 4.37 -18.36
N GLY A 7 -7.15 4.54 -17.42
CA GLY A 7 -6.79 5.84 -16.84
C GLY A 7 -7.76 6.38 -15.78
N GLY A 8 -8.83 5.65 -15.47
CA GLY A 8 -9.83 6.10 -14.50
C GLY A 8 -9.34 6.01 -13.05
N THR A 9 -9.95 6.80 -12.19
CA THR A 9 -9.64 6.84 -10.74
C THR A 9 -10.83 6.39 -9.91
N VAL A 10 -10.57 5.57 -8.90
CA VAL A 10 -11.50 5.27 -7.81
C VAL A 10 -10.96 5.90 -6.53
N ALA A 11 -11.75 6.76 -5.89
CA ALA A 11 -11.42 7.35 -4.59
C ALA A 11 -12.57 7.09 -3.59
N LEU A 12 -12.32 6.25 -2.58
CA LEU A 12 -13.24 6.00 -1.48
C LEU A 12 -12.71 6.69 -0.24
N ILE A 13 -13.44 7.72 0.24
CA ILE A 13 -13.01 8.60 1.31
C ILE A 13 -14.09 8.61 2.40
N ALA A 14 -13.73 8.16 3.60
CA ALA A 14 -14.60 8.14 4.77
C ALA A 14 -13.76 7.94 6.04
N PRO A 15 -14.30 8.16 7.26
CA PRO A 15 -13.61 7.72 8.49
C PRO A 15 -13.27 6.23 8.50
N ASN A 16 -14.15 5.38 7.98
CA ASN A 16 -13.92 3.95 7.84
C ASN A 16 -14.19 3.54 6.39
N VAL A 17 -13.19 2.99 5.73
CA VAL A 17 -13.28 2.46 4.37
C VAL A 17 -12.97 0.97 4.40
N ARG A 18 -13.85 0.14 3.84
CA ARG A 18 -13.65 -1.31 3.75
C ARG A 18 -13.90 -1.80 2.33
N ASN A 19 -12.97 -2.57 1.82
CA ASN A 19 -13.12 -3.31 0.57
C ASN A 19 -13.06 -4.82 0.83
N THR A 20 -14.12 -5.52 0.51
CA THR A 20 -14.20 -7.00 0.54
C THR A 20 -14.44 -7.58 -0.85
N GLY A 21 -14.56 -6.72 -1.86
CA GLY A 21 -14.84 -7.07 -3.24
C GLY A 21 -13.63 -6.87 -4.14
N SER A 22 -13.90 -6.46 -5.38
CA SER A 22 -12.88 -6.21 -6.39
C SER A 22 -12.97 -4.78 -6.91
N ILE A 23 -11.83 -4.09 -7.01
CA ILE A 23 -11.67 -2.77 -7.65
C ILE A 23 -10.62 -2.92 -8.74
N ILE A 24 -10.93 -2.49 -9.98
CA ILE A 24 -10.05 -2.62 -11.14
C ILE A 24 -9.93 -1.26 -11.81
N THR A 25 -8.71 -0.71 -11.87
CA THR A 25 -8.39 0.61 -12.42
C THR A 25 -7.20 0.53 -13.39
N PRO A 26 -7.38 -0.02 -14.61
CA PRO A 26 -6.28 -0.20 -15.57
C PRO A 26 -5.68 1.16 -15.96
N ASP A 27 -4.35 1.29 -15.95
CA ASP A 27 -3.58 2.55 -16.14
C ASP A 27 -4.05 3.72 -15.26
N GLY A 28 -4.84 3.44 -14.24
CA GLY A 28 -5.47 4.43 -13.37
C GLY A 28 -5.01 4.34 -11.93
N THR A 29 -5.78 4.92 -11.02
CA THR A 29 -5.45 4.92 -9.59
C THR A 29 -6.62 4.51 -8.72
N THR A 30 -6.31 3.83 -7.62
CA THR A 30 -7.27 3.53 -6.55
C THR A 30 -6.78 4.14 -5.25
N HIS A 31 -7.64 4.94 -4.61
CA HIS A 31 -7.42 5.52 -3.28
C HIS A 31 -8.48 5.00 -2.31
N LEU A 32 -8.06 4.31 -1.26
CA LEU A 32 -8.87 4.06 -0.07
C LEU A 32 -8.33 4.92 1.05
N THR A 33 -9.10 5.92 1.49
CA THR A 33 -8.61 6.93 2.40
C THR A 33 -9.50 7.11 3.62
N SER A 34 -8.93 6.92 4.80
CA SER A 34 -9.54 7.29 6.07
C SER A 34 -9.13 8.71 6.44
N ALA A 35 -10.03 9.65 6.21
CA ALA A 35 -9.83 11.08 6.47
C ALA A 35 -11.18 11.79 6.65
N SER A 36 -11.13 13.01 7.22
CA SER A 36 -12.30 13.91 7.30
C SER A 36 -12.29 14.98 6.21
N GLN A 37 -11.13 15.27 5.63
CA GLN A 37 -10.99 16.23 4.54
C GLN A 37 -9.89 15.82 3.58
N VAL A 38 -10.22 15.84 2.29
CA VAL A 38 -9.29 15.57 1.17
C VAL A 38 -9.51 16.64 0.10
N THR A 39 -8.42 17.21 -0.39
CA THR A 39 -8.44 18.10 -1.54
C THR A 39 -8.18 17.32 -2.81
N LEU A 40 -9.06 17.46 -3.78
CA LEU A 40 -8.96 16.86 -5.11
C LEU A 40 -8.88 17.96 -6.16
N ALA A 41 -7.97 17.84 -7.11
CA ALA A 41 -7.98 18.65 -8.32
C ALA A 41 -8.17 17.74 -9.54
N LEU A 42 -9.05 18.16 -10.43
CA LEU A 42 -9.33 17.48 -11.70
C LEU A 42 -8.97 18.40 -12.84
N GLN A 43 -8.32 17.87 -13.85
CA GLN A 43 -8.07 18.55 -15.12
C GLN A 43 -8.46 17.61 -16.26
N ASP A 44 -9.34 18.06 -17.14
CA ASP A 44 -9.87 17.27 -18.27
C ASP A 44 -10.43 15.90 -17.86
N GLY A 45 -11.10 15.86 -16.68
CA GLY A 45 -11.67 14.64 -16.13
C GLY A 45 -10.67 13.69 -15.44
N SER A 46 -9.39 14.02 -15.44
CA SER A 46 -8.33 13.24 -14.78
C SER A 46 -7.97 13.83 -13.42
N LEU A 47 -7.71 12.97 -12.43
CA LEU A 47 -7.25 13.41 -11.12
C LEU A 47 -5.78 13.84 -11.20
N THR A 48 -5.52 15.13 -10.98
CA THR A 48 -4.18 15.73 -11.04
C THR A 48 -3.59 16.02 -9.67
N GLN A 49 -4.42 16.13 -8.64
CA GLN A 49 -3.99 16.32 -7.25
C GLN A 49 -4.87 15.50 -6.31
N TYR A 50 -4.24 14.87 -5.33
CA TYR A 50 -4.89 14.17 -4.22
C TYR A 50 -4.11 14.48 -2.94
N GLN A 51 -4.72 15.22 -2.02
CA GLN A 51 -4.06 15.63 -0.78
C GLN A 51 -4.98 15.40 0.41
N VAL A 52 -4.49 14.62 1.38
CA VAL A 52 -5.20 14.37 2.63
C VAL A 52 -4.92 15.51 3.60
N GLU A 53 -5.93 16.33 3.88
CA GLU A 53 -5.82 17.54 4.71
C GLU A 53 -6.01 17.22 6.20
N GLN A 54 -7.10 16.57 6.54
CA GLN A 54 -7.45 16.31 7.92
C GLN A 54 -7.78 14.85 8.19
N GLY A 55 -7.23 14.32 9.27
CA GLY A 55 -7.51 12.98 9.77
C GLY A 55 -8.78 12.92 10.64
N VAL A 56 -9.03 11.73 11.17
CA VAL A 56 -10.17 11.40 12.01
C VAL A 56 -9.73 10.88 13.38
N LEU A 57 -10.64 10.89 14.36
CA LEU A 57 -10.34 10.36 15.71
C LEU A 57 -10.19 8.84 15.73
N LYS A 58 -10.98 8.14 14.90
CA LYS A 58 -10.90 6.68 14.72
C LYS A 58 -10.99 6.39 13.24
N GLY A 59 -9.84 6.13 12.62
CA GLY A 59 -9.70 5.89 11.20
C GLY A 59 -9.38 4.44 10.91
N LEU A 60 -10.00 3.90 9.85
CA LEU A 60 -9.73 2.56 9.37
C LEU A 60 -9.79 2.51 7.85
N VAL A 61 -8.75 1.99 7.24
CA VAL A 61 -8.78 1.43 5.88
C VAL A 61 -8.54 -0.07 6.00
N ASP A 62 -9.49 -0.88 5.52
CA ASP A 62 -9.46 -2.33 5.63
C ASP A 62 -9.68 -2.95 4.25
N ASN A 63 -8.64 -3.53 3.67
CA ASN A 63 -8.70 -4.22 2.40
C ASN A 63 -8.51 -5.73 2.56
N GLY A 64 -9.62 -6.46 2.59
CA GLY A 64 -9.66 -7.92 2.52
C GLY A 64 -9.98 -8.45 1.11
N GLY A 65 -10.30 -7.58 0.16
CA GLY A 65 -10.61 -7.90 -1.22
C GLY A 65 -9.42 -7.72 -2.17
N ALA A 66 -9.71 -7.62 -3.47
CA ALA A 66 -8.70 -7.40 -4.51
C ALA A 66 -8.75 -5.96 -5.04
N ILE A 67 -7.59 -5.35 -5.25
CA ILE A 67 -7.44 -4.09 -5.98
C ILE A 67 -6.37 -4.31 -7.04
N ILE A 68 -6.72 -4.08 -8.30
CA ILE A 68 -5.86 -4.29 -9.46
C ILE A 68 -5.77 -2.98 -10.25
N ALA A 69 -4.57 -2.42 -10.32
CA ALA A 69 -4.25 -1.19 -11.04
C ALA A 69 -3.04 -1.42 -11.96
N GLU A 70 -3.20 -2.30 -12.97
CA GLU A 70 -2.14 -2.57 -13.94
C GLU A 70 -1.64 -1.27 -14.56
N ASN A 71 -0.32 -1.06 -14.62
CA ASN A 71 0.37 0.19 -15.01
C ASN A 71 0.04 1.42 -14.14
N GLY A 72 -0.80 1.27 -13.15
CA GLY A 72 -1.31 2.35 -12.32
C GLY A 72 -0.73 2.36 -10.92
N ALA A 73 -1.53 2.85 -9.97
CA ALA A 73 -1.12 2.95 -8.57
C ALA A 73 -2.27 2.68 -7.60
N ILE A 74 -1.92 2.19 -6.41
CA ILE A 74 -2.86 1.88 -5.33
C ILE A 74 -2.36 2.55 -4.05
N TYR A 75 -3.24 3.31 -3.41
CA TYR A 75 -2.97 4.05 -2.17
C TYR A 75 -4.00 3.69 -1.10
N LEU A 76 -3.55 3.13 0.00
CA LEU A 76 -4.33 2.91 1.21
C LEU A 76 -3.80 3.85 2.28
N THR A 77 -4.57 4.87 2.68
CA THR A 77 -4.09 5.92 3.57
C THR A 77 -5.04 6.12 4.75
N ALA A 78 -4.50 6.09 5.97
CA ALA A 78 -5.24 6.44 7.17
C ALA A 78 -4.53 7.57 7.94
N LYS A 79 -5.19 8.73 8.06
CA LYS A 79 -4.66 9.91 8.75
C LYS A 79 -5.33 10.12 10.10
N ALA A 80 -4.54 10.28 11.15
CA ALA A 80 -4.99 10.62 12.50
C ALA A 80 -5.31 12.12 12.62
N LYS A 81 -6.30 12.48 13.43
CA LYS A 81 -6.62 13.87 13.70
C LYS A 81 -5.60 14.52 14.65
N ASN A 82 -5.10 13.75 15.61
CA ASN A 82 -4.13 14.17 16.63
C ASN A 82 -3.50 12.94 17.30
N ASN A 83 -2.60 13.16 18.24
CA ASN A 83 -1.84 12.09 18.91
C ASN A 83 -2.69 11.17 19.83
N LEU A 84 -3.95 11.50 20.08
CA LEU A 84 -4.90 10.66 20.83
C LEU A 84 -5.81 9.84 19.90
N SER A 85 -5.66 10.02 18.60
CA SER A 85 -6.45 9.34 17.57
C SER A 85 -5.90 7.95 17.25
N LYS A 86 -6.73 7.13 16.59
CA LYS A 86 -6.31 5.87 15.96
C LYS A 86 -6.45 6.00 14.47
N ALA A 87 -5.41 5.60 13.72
CA ALA A 87 -5.44 5.53 12.27
C ALA A 87 -4.80 4.20 11.86
N VAL A 88 -5.60 3.31 11.28
CA VAL A 88 -5.19 1.94 10.99
C VAL A 88 -5.38 1.63 9.51
N VAL A 89 -4.35 1.07 8.90
CA VAL A 89 -4.42 0.44 7.58
C VAL A 89 -4.26 -1.06 7.76
N ASN A 90 -5.28 -1.84 7.40
CA ASN A 90 -5.22 -3.30 7.35
C ASN A 90 -5.26 -3.77 5.90
N HIS A 91 -4.36 -4.66 5.56
CA HIS A 91 -4.36 -5.33 4.28
C HIS A 91 -4.19 -6.84 4.46
N SER A 92 -5.21 -7.61 4.09
CA SER A 92 -5.21 -9.08 4.10
C SER A 92 -5.59 -9.70 2.75
N GLY A 93 -5.95 -8.88 1.77
CA GLY A 93 -6.36 -9.29 0.43
C GLY A 93 -5.22 -9.28 -0.59
N VAL A 94 -5.51 -8.78 -1.79
CA VAL A 94 -4.55 -8.68 -2.90
C VAL A 94 -4.49 -7.24 -3.41
N LEU A 95 -3.28 -6.69 -3.50
CA LEU A 95 -2.98 -5.45 -4.22
C LEU A 95 -2.05 -5.79 -5.38
N GLU A 96 -2.42 -5.40 -6.60
CA GLU A 96 -1.62 -5.66 -7.78
C GLU A 96 -1.53 -4.40 -8.66
N ALA A 97 -0.30 -3.91 -8.88
CA ALA A 97 0.03 -2.75 -9.69
C ALA A 97 1.24 -3.07 -10.58
N ASN A 98 1.12 -4.09 -11.44
CA ASN A 98 2.21 -4.50 -12.32
C ASN A 98 2.53 -3.44 -13.38
N ARG A 99 3.80 -3.35 -13.75
CA ARG A 99 4.31 -2.54 -14.86
C ARG A 99 4.37 -3.40 -16.12
N VAL A 100 3.48 -3.15 -17.07
CA VAL A 100 3.35 -3.93 -18.32
C VAL A 100 3.82 -3.14 -19.53
N SER A 101 3.83 -1.80 -19.42
CA SER A 101 4.23 -0.87 -20.48
C SER A 101 5.22 0.18 -19.98
N THR A 102 5.89 0.86 -20.92
CA THR A 102 6.72 2.02 -20.64
C THR A 102 5.89 3.13 -19.99
N ASN A 103 6.48 3.87 -19.05
CA ASN A 103 5.83 4.93 -18.26
C ASN A 103 4.76 4.44 -17.26
N ALA A 104 4.61 3.14 -17.06
CA ALA A 104 3.77 2.59 -16.00
C ALA A 104 4.26 3.04 -14.62
N LYS A 105 3.34 3.41 -13.72
CA LYS A 105 3.69 3.71 -12.32
C LYS A 105 4.14 2.44 -11.60
N GLY A 106 3.27 1.46 -11.50
CA GLY A 106 3.56 0.22 -10.78
C GLY A 106 3.81 0.49 -9.30
N GLU A 107 2.86 1.17 -8.63
CA GLU A 107 3.08 1.69 -7.28
C GLU A 107 2.00 1.21 -6.31
N ILE A 108 2.41 0.75 -5.13
CA ILE A 108 1.50 0.37 -4.03
C ILE A 108 2.00 1.04 -2.76
N ILE A 109 1.19 1.91 -2.15
CA ILE A 109 1.52 2.61 -0.91
C ILE A 109 0.47 2.34 0.15
N LEU A 110 0.91 1.81 1.29
CA LEU A 110 0.14 1.66 2.51
C LEU A 110 0.69 2.66 3.53
N LEU A 111 -0.04 3.74 3.76
CA LEU A 111 0.39 4.83 4.60
C LEU A 111 -0.54 4.99 5.81
N GLY A 112 -0.12 4.52 6.97
CA GLY A 112 -0.68 4.91 8.26
C GLY A 112 -0.14 6.29 8.69
N ASP A 113 -0.73 6.86 9.74
CA ASP A 113 -0.22 8.10 10.33
C ASP A 113 1.16 7.87 10.95
N MET A 114 2.15 8.72 10.61
CA MET A 114 3.54 8.54 11.04
C MET A 114 3.76 8.84 12.53
N ALA A 115 2.83 9.52 13.20
CA ALA A 115 2.94 9.81 14.63
C ALA A 115 2.30 8.74 15.52
N VAL A 116 1.12 8.21 15.11
CA VAL A 116 0.29 7.34 15.96
C VAL A 116 -0.39 6.20 15.19
N GLY A 117 -0.18 6.11 13.88
CA GLY A 117 -0.86 5.12 13.02
C GLY A 117 -0.26 3.73 13.11
N GLU A 118 -1.04 2.77 12.66
CA GLU A 118 -0.64 1.36 12.55
C GLU A 118 -0.95 0.86 11.14
N THR A 119 0.00 0.13 10.56
CA THR A 119 -0.19 -0.60 9.29
C THR A 119 0.03 -2.08 9.51
N HIS A 120 -0.99 -2.90 9.23
CA HIS A 120 -0.94 -4.35 9.35
C HIS A 120 -1.05 -4.99 7.97
N VAL A 121 -0.09 -5.85 7.64
CA VAL A 121 -0.03 -6.53 6.35
C VAL A 121 0.03 -8.04 6.57
N SER A 122 -0.94 -8.76 6.02
CA SER A 122 -0.98 -10.23 5.98
C SER A 122 -1.34 -10.77 4.60
N GLY A 123 -1.58 -9.87 3.63
CA GLY A 123 -2.01 -10.18 2.27
C GLY A 123 -0.86 -10.23 1.26
N THR A 124 -1.21 -10.00 0.01
CA THR A 124 -0.31 -10.05 -1.15
C THR A 124 -0.18 -8.68 -1.79
N LEU A 125 1.07 -8.21 -2.01
CA LEU A 125 1.40 -6.97 -2.68
C LEU A 125 2.29 -7.28 -3.89
N ILE A 126 1.83 -6.96 -5.10
CA ILE A 126 2.51 -7.30 -6.35
C ILE A 126 2.65 -6.03 -7.20
N ALA A 127 3.89 -5.62 -7.46
CA ALA A 127 4.26 -4.55 -8.38
C ALA A 127 5.38 -5.03 -9.30
N GLU A 128 5.13 -6.11 -10.03
CA GLU A 128 6.12 -6.78 -10.88
C GLU A 128 6.31 -6.07 -12.22
N GLY A 129 7.55 -6.17 -12.76
CA GLY A 129 7.83 -5.79 -14.14
C GLY A 129 7.49 -6.93 -15.10
N LYS A 130 6.63 -6.67 -16.07
CA LYS A 130 6.26 -7.58 -17.16
C LYS A 130 6.80 -7.01 -18.49
N ASN A 131 6.90 -7.85 -19.52
CA ASN A 131 7.28 -7.43 -20.88
C ASN A 131 8.57 -6.60 -20.94
N GLY A 132 9.59 -6.98 -20.14
CA GLY A 132 10.86 -6.28 -20.09
C GLY A 132 10.88 -4.99 -19.25
N GLN A 133 9.78 -4.64 -18.59
CA GLN A 133 9.75 -3.49 -17.69
C GLN A 133 10.45 -3.83 -16.37
N ASP A 134 11.05 -2.83 -15.74
CA ASP A 134 11.55 -2.94 -14.36
C ASP A 134 10.40 -3.18 -13.39
N GLY A 135 10.68 -3.84 -12.28
CA GLY A 135 9.75 -3.96 -11.16
C GLY A 135 9.36 -2.61 -10.59
N GLY A 136 8.19 -2.55 -9.96
CA GLY A 136 7.61 -1.33 -9.43
C GLY A 136 8.09 -1.00 -8.01
N PHE A 137 7.27 -0.25 -7.31
CA PHE A 137 7.57 0.29 -6.00
C PHE A 137 6.46 -0.05 -5.02
N ILE A 138 6.85 -0.53 -3.84
CA ILE A 138 5.93 -0.80 -2.73
C ILE A 138 6.44 -0.07 -1.50
N GLU A 139 5.55 0.59 -0.77
CA GLU A 139 5.85 1.24 0.50
C GLU A 139 4.84 0.83 1.57
N THR A 140 5.34 0.56 2.76
CA THR A 140 4.55 0.37 3.98
C THR A 140 5.10 1.29 5.05
N SER A 141 4.31 2.28 5.45
CA SER A 141 4.74 3.36 6.34
C SER A 141 3.68 3.61 7.41
N ALA A 142 4.10 3.77 8.66
CA ALA A 142 3.29 4.17 9.81
C ALA A 142 4.18 4.32 11.04
N ALA A 143 3.66 4.88 12.15
CA ALA A 143 4.37 4.83 13.44
C ALA A 143 4.69 3.37 13.86
N LYS A 144 3.76 2.44 13.59
CA LYS A 144 3.94 1.00 13.83
C LYS A 144 3.55 0.20 12.60
N ILE A 145 4.39 -0.77 12.24
CA ILE A 145 4.14 -1.65 11.09
C ILE A 145 4.24 -3.11 11.54
N ASN A 146 3.20 -3.88 11.25
CA ASN A 146 3.15 -5.30 11.53
C ASN A 146 3.06 -6.08 10.23
N ILE A 147 4.18 -6.69 9.82
CA ILE A 147 4.21 -7.59 8.68
C ILE A 147 4.02 -9.02 9.22
N LEU A 148 2.82 -9.55 9.01
CA LEU A 148 2.41 -10.82 9.57
C LEU A 148 2.92 -11.99 8.73
N ASP A 149 2.93 -13.18 9.34
CA ASP A 149 3.24 -14.43 8.63
C ASP A 149 2.29 -14.64 7.44
N GLY A 150 2.81 -15.20 6.37
CA GLY A 150 2.07 -15.41 5.13
C GLY A 150 1.99 -14.20 4.20
N THR A 151 2.50 -13.02 4.61
CA THR A 151 2.62 -11.85 3.73
C THR A 151 3.50 -12.18 2.51
N LYS A 152 3.01 -11.83 1.32
CA LYS A 152 3.74 -12.01 0.05
C LYS A 152 3.98 -10.66 -0.59
N VAL A 153 5.23 -10.35 -0.90
CA VAL A 153 5.61 -9.11 -1.57
C VAL A 153 6.46 -9.45 -2.77
N SER A 154 6.12 -8.91 -3.94
CA SER A 154 6.90 -9.10 -5.16
C SER A 154 6.97 -7.83 -5.99
N THR A 155 8.18 -7.43 -6.31
CA THR A 155 8.50 -6.40 -7.32
C THR A 155 9.44 -6.97 -8.37
N LEU A 156 9.39 -8.31 -8.56
CA LEU A 156 10.30 -9.03 -9.45
C LEU A 156 10.11 -8.58 -10.91
N SER A 157 11.21 -8.49 -11.63
CA SER A 157 11.20 -8.46 -13.09
C SER A 157 12.10 -9.58 -13.64
N LYS A 158 11.58 -10.35 -14.60
CA LYS A 158 12.36 -11.43 -15.23
C LYS A 158 13.37 -10.93 -16.26
N GLN A 159 13.14 -9.74 -16.81
CA GLN A 159 13.97 -9.20 -17.92
C GLN A 159 14.48 -7.79 -17.64
N GLY A 160 13.93 -7.10 -16.64
CA GLY A 160 14.36 -5.81 -16.15
C GLY A 160 14.97 -5.92 -14.74
N LYS A 161 15.10 -4.78 -14.07
CA LYS A 161 15.59 -4.72 -12.69
C LYS A 161 14.45 -5.05 -11.72
N THR A 162 14.74 -5.84 -10.68
CA THR A 162 13.82 -6.01 -9.55
C THR A 162 13.58 -4.65 -8.87
N GLY A 163 12.32 -4.36 -8.56
CA GLY A 163 11.91 -3.13 -7.88
C GLY A 163 12.23 -3.13 -6.40
N ASN A 164 11.56 -2.26 -5.64
CA ASN A 164 11.86 -2.01 -4.23
C ASN A 164 10.60 -2.08 -3.36
N TRP A 165 10.79 -2.56 -2.14
CA TRP A 165 9.85 -2.45 -1.04
C TRP A 165 10.49 -1.64 0.09
N ILE A 166 9.90 -0.49 0.45
CA ILE A 166 10.30 0.32 1.60
C ILE A 166 9.39 -0.01 2.78
N ILE A 167 10.00 -0.19 3.95
CA ILE A 167 9.34 -0.35 5.25
C ILE A 167 9.83 0.80 6.13
N ASP A 168 8.92 1.72 6.48
CA ASP A 168 9.28 2.97 7.19
C ASP A 168 8.44 3.16 8.47
N PRO A 169 8.81 2.50 9.58
CA PRO A 169 8.24 2.70 10.91
C PRO A 169 9.06 3.66 11.76
N THR A 170 8.52 4.06 12.93
CA THR A 170 9.33 4.72 13.97
C THR A 170 10.32 3.76 14.62
N ASP A 171 9.86 2.56 14.99
CA ASP A 171 10.68 1.46 15.53
C ASP A 171 10.33 0.15 14.84
N PHE A 172 11.33 -0.73 14.67
CA PHE A 172 11.11 -2.00 13.98
C PHE A 172 11.98 -3.13 14.50
N THR A 173 11.40 -4.29 14.65
CA THR A 173 12.10 -5.49 15.10
C THR A 173 12.03 -6.60 14.05
N ILE A 174 13.16 -7.19 13.73
CA ILE A 174 13.22 -8.44 12.97
C ILE A 174 13.31 -9.58 13.98
N SER A 175 12.23 -10.36 14.12
CA SER A 175 12.14 -11.47 15.06
C SER A 175 12.55 -12.79 14.43
N ALA A 176 13.02 -13.74 15.19
CA ALA A 176 13.31 -15.08 14.68
C ALA A 176 12.02 -15.78 14.20
N GLY A 177 12.12 -16.62 13.15
CA GLY A 177 10.98 -17.33 12.59
C GLY A 177 10.05 -16.46 11.74
N THR A 178 8.76 -16.78 11.74
CA THR A 178 7.74 -16.12 10.93
C THR A 178 6.97 -15.04 11.69
N ALA A 179 6.82 -15.19 13.01
CA ALA A 179 6.00 -14.31 13.84
C ALA A 179 6.78 -13.07 14.29
N ILE A 180 6.07 -11.96 14.44
CA ILE A 180 6.58 -10.77 15.13
C ILE A 180 6.44 -10.97 16.64
N THR A 181 7.44 -10.53 17.40
CA THR A 181 7.45 -10.62 18.87
C THR A 181 7.21 -9.28 19.56
N THR A 182 7.12 -8.22 18.80
CA THR A 182 6.89 -6.84 19.28
C THR A 182 5.72 -6.20 18.53
N GLY A 183 5.28 -5.03 18.97
CA GLY A 183 4.18 -4.28 18.34
C GLY A 183 4.51 -3.67 16.98
N SER A 184 5.75 -3.76 16.50
CA SER A 184 6.17 -3.31 15.17
C SER A 184 7.33 -4.18 14.69
N GLY A 185 7.18 -4.86 13.56
CA GLY A 185 8.22 -5.76 13.07
C GLY A 185 7.81 -6.73 11.97
N ILE A 186 8.75 -7.61 11.67
CA ILE A 186 8.63 -8.71 10.71
C ILE A 186 9.36 -9.95 11.23
N GLY A 187 8.86 -11.13 10.94
CA GLY A 187 9.60 -12.37 11.14
C GLY A 187 10.73 -12.52 10.12
N ALA A 188 11.90 -13.00 10.55
CA ALA A 188 13.07 -13.18 9.68
C ALA A 188 12.77 -14.10 8.47
N THR A 189 11.95 -15.13 8.67
CA THR A 189 11.52 -16.02 7.57
C THR A 189 10.64 -15.29 6.56
N THR A 190 9.70 -14.45 7.02
CA THR A 190 8.83 -13.65 6.15
C THR A 190 9.65 -12.62 5.36
N LEU A 191 10.64 -11.98 6.01
CA LEU A 191 11.57 -11.06 5.35
C LEU A 191 12.43 -11.79 4.30
N HIS A 192 12.99 -12.95 4.66
CA HIS A 192 13.78 -13.78 3.74
C HIS A 192 12.96 -14.15 2.48
N ASN A 193 11.71 -14.55 2.66
CA ASN A 193 10.82 -14.87 1.54
C ASN A 193 10.58 -13.64 0.63
N GLY A 194 10.39 -12.47 1.22
CA GLY A 194 10.28 -11.20 0.46
C GLY A 194 11.55 -10.91 -0.35
N LEU A 195 12.73 -11.08 0.21
CA LEU A 195 14.02 -10.83 -0.44
C LEU A 195 14.28 -11.72 -1.68
N THR A 196 13.51 -12.78 -1.88
CA THR A 196 13.59 -13.61 -3.09
C THR A 196 12.95 -12.94 -4.32
N SER A 197 12.11 -11.91 -4.11
CA SER A 197 11.29 -11.30 -5.17
C SER A 197 11.23 -9.76 -5.10
N THR A 198 11.89 -9.13 -4.14
CA THR A 198 11.97 -7.66 -4.04
C THR A 198 13.27 -7.23 -3.36
N ASN A 199 13.78 -6.04 -3.71
CA ASN A 199 14.77 -5.37 -2.86
C ASN A 199 14.04 -4.75 -1.67
N VAL A 200 14.60 -4.86 -0.47
CA VAL A 200 13.99 -4.32 0.74
C VAL A 200 14.86 -3.21 1.30
N THR A 201 14.24 -2.07 1.56
CA THR A 201 14.83 -0.96 2.33
C THR A 201 14.06 -0.83 3.63
N LEU A 202 14.75 -0.94 4.75
CA LEU A 202 14.22 -0.62 6.06
C LEU A 202 14.81 0.71 6.49
N GLN A 203 13.97 1.69 6.73
CA GLN A 203 14.39 2.99 7.27
C GLN A 203 13.50 3.35 8.46
N THR A 204 14.00 4.14 9.38
CA THR A 204 13.26 4.65 10.54
C THR A 204 13.46 6.16 10.61
N VAL A 205 12.44 6.89 11.01
CA VAL A 205 12.45 8.36 11.20
C VAL A 205 12.55 8.71 12.68
#